data_c32ba00781f7f9b17be086632d8077b6
#
_entry.id   c32ba00781f7f9b17be086632d8077b6
#
_cell.length_a   1.000
_cell.length_b   1.000
_cell.length_c   1.000
_cell.angle_alpha   90.00
_cell.angle_beta   90.00
_cell.angle_gamma   90.00
#
_symmetry.space_group_name_H-M   'P 1'
#
loop_
_entity.id
_entity.type
_entity.pdbx_description
1 polymer ?
#
loop_
_entity_poly.entity_id
_entity_poly.type
_entity_poly.pdbx_seq_one_letter_code
_entity_poly.pdbx_strand_id
1 'polypeptide(L)'
;MTNAPARPARSGVLAQVLTLLGGTLLAQVIAFVAQIGIARLYTDTDLGYLGIFTSAATLGAAVAGARFDLSIVLPAPGDEASARSLARLASRCVLVASALATLIAAAAWPWVSARYGSALAGWMLAVGVSVLFLAQGQVCSYWLTRHRRFQAIASSSVVRALGIAALQLVCGFLAGGGLGAAIGATIAGQGLAVAYLSWRARDARERQDTDPTLREVASRYRKMALVGVPNVVVDALRTSAIPMLIAAYSVASLGQFNLAWLALQAPVALIAGALSQVYLPRLSDTPPGEMTRVALRVGGI
;
A
#
# COMPACT_ATOMS: atom_id res chain seq x y z
N MET A 1 46.46 -1.72 -4.90
CA MET A 1 45.64 -0.49 -5.04
C MET A 1 44.21 -0.92 -5.11
N THR A 2 43.53 -1.00 -3.97
CA THR A 2 42.15 -1.43 -3.84
C THR A 2 41.24 -0.22 -4.13
N ASN A 3 40.57 -0.25 -5.30
CA ASN A 3 39.54 0.71 -5.64
C ASN A 3 38.31 0.47 -4.70
N ALA A 4 38.24 1.27 -3.64
CA ALA A 4 37.02 1.33 -2.82
C ALA A 4 35.89 1.90 -3.68
N PRO A 5 34.70 1.26 -3.71
CA PRO A 5 33.58 1.78 -4.48
C PRO A 5 33.21 3.18 -3.97
N ALA A 6 33.17 4.16 -4.87
CA ALA A 6 32.82 5.53 -4.58
C ALA A 6 31.46 5.57 -3.86
N ARG A 7 31.42 6.11 -2.64
CA ARG A 7 30.18 6.36 -1.91
C ARG A 7 29.28 7.25 -2.78
N PRO A 8 28.02 6.84 -3.07
CA PRO A 8 27.12 7.68 -3.85
C PRO A 8 26.99 9.05 -3.17
N ALA A 9 27.07 10.11 -3.95
CA ALA A 9 27.00 11.48 -3.46
C ALA A 9 25.73 11.65 -2.60
N ARG A 10 25.86 12.09 -1.36
CA ARG A 10 24.79 12.27 -0.37
C ARG A 10 23.61 13.09 -0.90
N SER A 11 23.84 14.03 -1.82
CA SER A 11 22.84 14.81 -2.52
C SER A 11 21.83 13.97 -3.35
N GLY A 12 22.26 12.83 -3.90
CA GLY A 12 21.39 11.97 -4.71
C GLY A 12 20.32 11.22 -3.88
N VAL A 13 20.67 10.77 -2.67
CA VAL A 13 19.73 10.04 -1.78
C VAL A 13 18.65 10.99 -1.28
N LEU A 14 19.02 12.20 -0.89
CA LEU A 14 18.11 13.26 -0.46
C LEU A 14 17.09 13.61 -1.56
N ALA A 15 17.55 13.86 -2.78
CA ALA A 15 16.68 14.14 -3.91
C ALA A 15 15.68 13.02 -4.18
N GLN A 16 16.10 11.76 -4.04
CA GLN A 16 15.25 10.58 -4.19
C GLN A 16 14.16 10.48 -3.10
N VAL A 17 14.52 10.73 -1.84
CA VAL A 17 13.57 10.74 -0.72
C VAL A 17 12.57 11.88 -0.88
N LEU A 18 13.02 13.08 -1.26
CA LEU A 18 12.15 14.23 -1.51
C LEU A 18 11.18 13.97 -2.68
N THR A 19 11.62 13.27 -3.71
CA THR A 19 10.75 12.87 -4.83
C THR A 19 9.64 11.91 -4.36
N LEU A 20 9.99 10.94 -3.53
CA LEU A 20 9.02 9.98 -2.99
C LEU A 20 8.01 10.69 -2.07
N LEU A 21 8.49 11.52 -1.15
CA LEU A 21 7.63 12.31 -0.26
C LEU A 21 6.73 13.26 -1.04
N GLY A 22 7.26 13.99 -2.01
CA GLY A 22 6.50 14.91 -2.84
C GLY A 22 5.38 14.22 -3.64
N GLY A 23 5.67 13.05 -4.22
CA GLY A 23 4.65 12.25 -4.92
C GLY A 23 3.57 11.72 -3.99
N THR A 24 3.93 11.29 -2.79
CA THR A 24 2.97 10.81 -1.79
C THR A 24 2.08 11.96 -1.28
N LEU A 25 2.67 13.13 -1.01
CA LEU A 25 1.93 14.33 -0.59
C LEU A 25 0.96 14.79 -1.69
N LEU A 26 1.43 14.84 -2.94
CA LEU A 26 0.58 15.19 -4.08
C LEU A 26 -0.61 14.23 -4.21
N ALA A 27 -0.36 12.92 -4.08
CA ALA A 27 -1.43 11.92 -4.11
C ALA A 27 -2.46 12.13 -2.98
N GLN A 28 -2.03 12.52 -1.79
CA GLN A 28 -2.93 12.82 -0.67
C GLN A 28 -3.72 14.10 -0.89
N VAL A 29 -3.11 15.16 -1.42
CA VAL A 29 -3.82 16.39 -1.78
C VAL A 29 -4.90 16.11 -2.84
N ILE A 30 -4.56 15.33 -3.87
CA ILE A 30 -5.53 14.90 -4.89
C ILE A 30 -6.70 14.15 -4.26
N ALA A 31 -6.40 13.16 -3.41
CA ALA A 31 -7.44 12.38 -2.73
C ALA A 31 -8.32 13.27 -1.84
N PHE A 32 -7.74 14.20 -1.10
CA PHE A 32 -8.47 15.13 -0.23
C PHE A 32 -9.40 16.08 -1.04
N VAL A 33 -8.89 16.69 -2.11
CA VAL A 33 -9.69 17.56 -2.95
C VAL A 33 -10.83 16.78 -3.63
N ALA A 34 -10.55 15.59 -4.15
CA ALA A 34 -11.57 14.74 -4.76
C ALA A 34 -12.66 14.32 -3.76
N GLN A 35 -12.29 14.13 -2.48
CA GLN A 35 -13.23 13.74 -1.43
C GLN A 35 -14.36 14.74 -1.23
N ILE A 36 -14.12 16.03 -1.46
CA ILE A 36 -15.16 17.08 -1.39
C ILE A 36 -16.26 16.82 -2.43
N GLY A 37 -15.87 16.44 -3.65
CA GLY A 37 -16.81 16.06 -4.71
C GLY A 37 -17.49 14.72 -4.45
N ILE A 38 -16.72 13.72 -3.99
CA ILE A 38 -17.21 12.37 -3.68
C ILE A 38 -18.26 12.43 -2.56
N ALA A 39 -18.03 13.22 -1.51
CA ALA A 39 -18.98 13.39 -0.40
C ALA A 39 -20.33 14.02 -0.82
N ARG A 40 -20.39 14.67 -1.97
CA ARG A 40 -21.64 15.21 -2.52
C ARG A 40 -22.39 14.26 -3.47
N LEU A 41 -21.65 13.29 -4.03
CA LEU A 41 -22.18 12.35 -5.05
C LEU A 41 -22.57 11.00 -4.48
N TYR A 42 -22.01 10.62 -3.33
CA TYR A 42 -22.25 9.33 -2.69
C TYR A 42 -22.90 9.51 -1.33
N THR A 43 -23.74 8.57 -0.93
CA THR A 43 -24.35 8.57 0.40
C THR A 43 -23.34 8.16 1.48
N ASP A 44 -23.55 8.57 2.74
CA ASP A 44 -22.74 8.13 3.87
C ASP A 44 -22.71 6.60 3.98
N THR A 45 -23.80 5.94 3.64
CA THR A 45 -23.93 4.48 3.62
C THR A 45 -23.02 3.85 2.54
N ASP A 46 -22.98 4.41 1.32
CA ASP A 46 -22.10 3.91 0.25
C ASP A 46 -20.62 4.04 0.64
N LEU A 47 -20.25 5.17 1.23
CA LEU A 47 -18.89 5.42 1.73
C LEU A 47 -18.55 4.53 2.94
N GLY A 48 -19.55 4.22 3.78
CA GLY A 48 -19.41 3.26 4.86
C GLY A 48 -19.14 1.84 4.34
N TYR A 49 -19.90 1.39 3.35
CA TYR A 49 -19.67 0.09 2.70
C TYR A 49 -18.34 0.02 1.97
N LEU A 50 -17.94 1.11 1.30
CA LEU A 50 -16.59 1.23 0.73
C LEU A 50 -15.52 1.11 1.83
N GLY A 51 -15.75 1.69 3.01
CA GLY A 51 -14.88 1.57 4.17
C GLY A 51 -14.74 0.13 4.67
N ILE A 52 -15.83 -0.63 4.76
CA ILE A 52 -15.80 -2.07 5.12
C ILE A 52 -14.96 -2.83 4.08
N PHE A 53 -15.26 -2.64 2.78
CA PHE A 53 -14.56 -3.28 1.68
C PHE A 53 -13.05 -2.99 1.70
N THR A 54 -12.66 -1.73 1.82
CA THR A 54 -11.25 -1.30 1.81
C THR A 54 -10.51 -1.77 3.06
N SER A 55 -11.17 -1.82 4.22
CA SER A 55 -10.58 -2.36 5.46
C SER A 55 -10.28 -3.86 5.33
N ALA A 56 -11.23 -4.63 4.78
CA ALA A 56 -11.02 -6.06 4.52
C ALA A 56 -9.90 -6.30 3.49
N ALA A 57 -9.88 -5.51 2.40
CA ALA A 57 -8.83 -5.60 1.38
C ALA A 57 -7.45 -5.25 1.94
N THR A 58 -7.35 -4.20 2.76
CA THR A 58 -6.08 -3.78 3.38
C THR A 58 -5.56 -4.81 4.37
N LEU A 59 -6.44 -5.39 5.20
CA LEU A 59 -6.10 -6.47 6.12
C LEU A 59 -5.56 -7.69 5.36
N GLY A 60 -6.24 -8.11 4.30
CA GLY A 60 -5.79 -9.23 3.45
C GLY A 60 -4.45 -8.92 2.77
N ALA A 61 -4.29 -7.72 2.22
CA ALA A 61 -3.08 -7.30 1.54
C ALA A 61 -1.86 -7.23 2.46
N ALA A 62 -2.05 -6.83 3.73
CA ALA A 62 -0.98 -6.73 4.72
C ALA A 62 -0.26 -8.08 4.95
N VAL A 63 -0.99 -9.18 4.89
CA VAL A 63 -0.44 -10.53 5.11
C VAL A 63 -0.11 -11.28 3.83
N ALA A 64 -0.62 -10.82 2.68
CA ALA A 64 -0.58 -11.54 1.41
C ALA A 64 0.84 -11.85 0.91
N GLY A 65 1.81 -10.95 1.11
CA GLY A 65 3.20 -11.14 0.73
C GLY A 65 3.97 -12.08 1.66
N ALA A 66 3.37 -12.56 2.76
CA ALA A 66 4.01 -13.36 3.80
C ALA A 66 5.38 -12.80 4.25
N ARG A 67 5.57 -11.49 4.17
CA ARG A 67 6.83 -10.75 4.44
C ARG A 67 8.00 -11.11 3.51
N PHE A 68 7.80 -11.94 2.51
CA PHE A 68 8.81 -12.15 1.46
C PHE A 68 8.98 -10.92 0.56
N ASP A 69 7.95 -10.08 0.45
CA ASP A 69 7.99 -8.79 -0.22
C ASP A 69 9.06 -7.88 0.38
N LEU A 70 9.08 -7.71 1.70
CA LEU A 70 10.11 -6.94 2.40
C LEU A 70 11.50 -7.56 2.25
N SER A 71 11.57 -8.90 2.15
CA SER A 71 12.83 -9.63 2.01
C SER A 71 13.54 -9.36 0.68
N ILE A 72 12.87 -8.79 -0.33
CA ILE A 72 13.45 -8.45 -1.65
C ILE A 72 14.65 -7.49 -1.52
N VAL A 73 14.65 -6.66 -0.49
CA VAL A 73 15.70 -5.64 -0.27
C VAL A 73 16.91 -6.21 0.47
N LEU A 74 16.80 -7.40 1.10
CA LEU A 74 17.83 -7.97 1.98
C LEU A 74 19.04 -8.62 1.28
N PRO A 75 18.91 -9.27 0.09
CA PRO A 75 20.07 -9.87 -0.57
C PRO A 75 21.17 -8.84 -0.82
N ALA A 76 22.42 -9.28 -0.71
CA ALA A 76 23.58 -8.42 -0.90
C ALA A 76 23.55 -7.65 -2.23
N PRO A 77 24.19 -6.49 -2.33
CA PRO A 77 24.35 -5.79 -3.60
C PRO A 77 25.04 -6.73 -4.61
N GLY A 78 24.42 -6.94 -5.77
CA GLY A 78 24.88 -7.87 -6.80
C GLY A 78 24.19 -9.24 -6.80
N ASP A 79 23.53 -9.66 -5.71
CA ASP A 79 22.72 -10.91 -5.67
C ASP A 79 21.28 -10.64 -6.20
N GLU A 80 21.20 -10.31 -7.49
CA GLU A 80 19.93 -10.05 -8.15
C GLU A 80 19.13 -11.35 -8.39
N ALA A 81 19.80 -12.49 -8.48
CA ALA A 81 19.18 -13.79 -8.63
C ALA A 81 18.28 -14.14 -7.46
N SER A 82 18.78 -13.99 -6.22
CA SER A 82 17.99 -14.20 -4.99
C SER A 82 16.84 -13.19 -4.89
N ALA A 83 17.06 -11.91 -5.25
CA ALA A 83 16.04 -10.88 -5.21
C ALA A 83 14.89 -11.15 -6.20
N ARG A 84 15.21 -11.60 -7.44
CA ARG A 84 14.19 -12.03 -8.43
C ARG A 84 13.38 -13.22 -7.92
N SER A 85 14.05 -14.21 -7.34
CA SER A 85 13.36 -15.38 -6.79
C SER A 85 12.45 -15.01 -5.60
N LEU A 86 12.86 -14.07 -4.74
CA LEU A 86 12.02 -13.52 -3.67
C LEU A 86 10.80 -12.77 -4.22
N ALA A 87 10.98 -11.94 -5.24
CA ALA A 87 9.86 -11.23 -5.88
C ALA A 87 8.84 -12.21 -6.50
N ARG A 88 9.30 -13.29 -7.14
CA ARG A 88 8.43 -14.35 -7.67
C ARG A 88 7.72 -15.13 -6.57
N LEU A 89 8.43 -15.45 -5.48
CA LEU A 89 7.85 -16.14 -4.31
C LEU A 89 6.77 -15.26 -3.68
N ALA A 90 7.08 -13.99 -3.40
CA ALA A 90 6.12 -13.04 -2.85
C ALA A 90 4.87 -12.89 -3.75
N SER A 91 5.06 -12.77 -5.07
CA SER A 91 3.94 -12.69 -6.03
C SER A 91 3.06 -13.95 -6.01
N ARG A 92 3.66 -15.16 -5.85
CA ARG A 92 2.88 -16.41 -5.69
C ARG A 92 2.11 -16.44 -4.37
N CYS A 93 2.72 -16.01 -3.27
CA CYS A 93 2.02 -15.86 -1.99
C CYS A 93 0.83 -14.90 -2.12
N VAL A 94 1.02 -13.77 -2.81
CA VAL A 94 -0.04 -12.79 -3.09
C VAL A 94 -1.19 -13.43 -3.89
N LEU A 95 -0.91 -14.20 -4.93
CA LEU A 95 -1.94 -14.90 -5.70
C LEU A 95 -2.75 -15.89 -4.84
N VAL A 96 -2.06 -16.68 -4.02
CA VAL A 96 -2.73 -17.63 -3.12
C VAL A 96 -3.56 -16.89 -2.08
N ALA A 97 -3.01 -15.85 -1.45
CA ALA A 97 -3.72 -15.06 -0.45
C ALA A 97 -4.95 -14.34 -1.03
N SER A 98 -4.85 -13.84 -2.26
CA SER A 98 -5.99 -13.20 -2.93
C SER A 98 -7.11 -14.19 -3.25
N ALA A 99 -6.76 -15.40 -3.70
CA ALA A 99 -7.73 -16.47 -3.90
C ALA A 99 -8.39 -16.89 -2.57
N LEU A 100 -7.60 -17.04 -1.50
CA LEU A 100 -8.12 -17.31 -0.16
C LEU A 100 -9.04 -16.20 0.34
N ALA A 101 -8.71 -14.94 0.12
CA ALA A 101 -9.54 -13.80 0.50
C ALA A 101 -10.91 -13.85 -0.21
N THR A 102 -10.94 -14.20 -1.52
CA THR A 102 -12.19 -14.41 -2.25
C THR A 102 -12.98 -15.60 -1.68
N LEU A 103 -12.33 -16.72 -1.37
CA LEU A 103 -12.99 -17.89 -0.77
C LEU A 103 -13.57 -17.59 0.61
N ILE A 104 -12.83 -16.87 1.45
CA ILE A 104 -13.30 -16.41 2.76
C ILE A 104 -14.51 -15.49 2.60
N ALA A 105 -14.48 -14.55 1.65
CA ALA A 105 -15.60 -13.68 1.36
C ALA A 105 -16.84 -14.47 0.86
N ALA A 106 -16.63 -15.49 0.02
CA ALA A 106 -17.70 -16.38 -0.43
C ALA A 106 -18.29 -17.20 0.73
N ALA A 107 -17.46 -17.75 1.62
CA ALA A 107 -17.93 -18.46 2.81
C ALA A 107 -18.67 -17.54 3.79
N ALA A 108 -18.27 -16.28 3.89
CA ALA A 108 -18.91 -15.27 4.73
C ALA A 108 -20.19 -14.67 4.10
N TRP A 109 -20.52 -15.01 2.85
CA TRP A 109 -21.68 -14.47 2.12
C TRP A 109 -22.97 -14.49 2.90
N PRO A 110 -23.42 -15.61 3.51
CA PRO A 110 -24.69 -15.65 4.24
C PRO A 110 -24.72 -14.65 5.39
N TRP A 111 -23.64 -14.54 6.10
CA TRP A 111 -23.51 -13.63 7.23
C TRP A 111 -23.47 -12.16 6.78
N VAL A 112 -22.67 -11.84 5.76
CA VAL A 112 -22.56 -10.47 5.22
C VAL A 112 -23.90 -10.02 4.62
N SER A 113 -24.58 -10.89 3.86
CA SER A 113 -25.86 -10.58 3.24
C SER A 113 -26.97 -10.36 4.25
N ALA A 114 -27.00 -11.14 5.34
CA ALA A 114 -27.96 -10.98 6.43
C ALA A 114 -27.72 -9.69 7.23
N ARG A 115 -26.46 -9.27 7.39
CA ARG A 115 -26.10 -8.12 8.26
C ARG A 115 -26.04 -6.79 7.51
N TYR A 116 -25.58 -6.78 6.25
CA TYR A 116 -25.28 -5.58 5.48
C TYR A 116 -25.96 -5.53 4.11
N GLY A 117 -26.72 -6.57 3.76
CA GLY A 117 -27.41 -6.68 2.49
C GLY A 117 -26.64 -7.39 1.39
N SER A 118 -27.40 -7.91 0.40
CA SER A 118 -26.85 -8.71 -0.71
C SER A 118 -25.92 -7.89 -1.64
N ALA A 119 -26.16 -6.59 -1.75
CA ALA A 119 -25.34 -5.72 -2.60
C ALA A 119 -23.87 -5.66 -2.11
N LEU A 120 -23.65 -5.43 -0.81
CA LEU A 120 -22.28 -5.46 -0.26
C LEU A 120 -21.70 -6.87 -0.33
N ALA A 121 -22.48 -7.91 0.00
CA ALA A 121 -22.02 -9.29 -0.08
C ALA A 121 -21.50 -9.64 -1.48
N GLY A 122 -22.18 -9.20 -2.54
CA GLY A 122 -21.72 -9.37 -3.92
C GLY A 122 -20.37 -8.71 -4.20
N TRP A 123 -20.22 -7.47 -3.76
CA TRP A 123 -18.94 -6.76 -3.94
C TRP A 123 -17.81 -7.31 -3.07
N MET A 124 -18.11 -7.90 -1.92
CA MET A 124 -17.09 -8.56 -1.09
C MET A 124 -16.37 -9.71 -1.81
N LEU A 125 -16.99 -10.37 -2.80
CA LEU A 125 -16.31 -11.35 -3.64
C LEU A 125 -15.12 -10.75 -4.43
N ALA A 126 -15.17 -9.47 -4.73
CA ALA A 126 -14.10 -8.75 -5.40
C ALA A 126 -12.97 -8.31 -4.45
N VAL A 127 -13.08 -8.58 -3.13
CA VAL A 127 -12.02 -8.25 -2.14
C VAL A 127 -10.69 -8.90 -2.54
N GLY A 128 -10.70 -10.15 -3.01
CA GLY A 128 -9.47 -10.82 -3.45
C GLY A 128 -8.76 -10.09 -4.59
N VAL A 129 -9.51 -9.46 -5.50
CA VAL A 129 -8.91 -8.64 -6.58
C VAL A 129 -8.23 -7.39 -6.00
N SER A 130 -8.86 -6.72 -5.04
CA SER A 130 -8.23 -5.60 -4.33
C SER A 130 -6.99 -6.04 -3.54
N VAL A 131 -7.05 -7.19 -2.83
CA VAL A 131 -5.89 -7.79 -2.14
C VAL A 131 -4.76 -8.04 -3.13
N LEU A 132 -5.07 -8.62 -4.30
CA LEU A 132 -4.09 -8.86 -5.35
C LEU A 132 -3.41 -7.56 -5.78
N PHE A 133 -4.19 -6.53 -6.09
CA PHE A 133 -3.62 -5.27 -6.57
C PHE A 133 -2.81 -4.55 -5.50
N LEU A 134 -3.31 -4.45 -4.27
CA LEU A 134 -2.59 -3.80 -3.18
C LEU A 134 -1.28 -4.52 -2.85
N ALA A 135 -1.32 -5.85 -2.67
CA ALA A 135 -0.15 -6.63 -2.29
C ALA A 135 0.86 -6.76 -3.45
N GLN A 136 0.40 -6.92 -4.70
CA GLN A 136 1.31 -6.94 -5.85
C GLN A 136 1.97 -5.58 -6.06
N GLY A 137 1.25 -4.48 -5.79
CA GLY A 137 1.82 -3.14 -5.76
C GLY A 137 2.95 -3.00 -4.73
N GLN A 138 2.81 -3.62 -3.55
CA GLN A 138 3.87 -3.67 -2.53
C GLN A 138 5.10 -4.43 -3.02
N VAL A 139 4.93 -5.62 -3.61
CA VAL A 139 6.03 -6.41 -4.19
C VAL A 139 6.81 -5.59 -5.24
N CYS A 140 6.08 -4.94 -6.17
CA CYS A 140 6.71 -4.08 -7.17
C CYS A 140 7.42 -2.88 -6.54
N SER A 141 6.85 -2.29 -5.49
CA SER A 141 7.44 -1.15 -4.79
C SER A 141 8.75 -1.53 -4.10
N TYR A 142 8.83 -2.70 -3.43
CA TYR A 142 10.08 -3.17 -2.82
C TYR A 142 11.15 -3.51 -3.87
N TRP A 143 10.77 -4.06 -5.02
CA TRP A 143 11.67 -4.26 -6.14
C TRP A 143 12.25 -2.93 -6.65
N LEU A 144 11.40 -1.94 -6.89
CA LEU A 144 11.81 -0.62 -7.34
C LEU A 144 12.63 0.13 -6.28
N THR A 145 12.35 -0.08 -4.99
CA THR A 145 13.14 0.44 -3.87
C THR A 145 14.56 -0.12 -3.88
N ARG A 146 14.72 -1.43 -4.09
CA ARG A 146 16.03 -2.06 -4.24
C ARG A 146 16.85 -1.40 -5.36
N HIS A 147 16.20 -1.09 -6.48
CA HIS A 147 16.83 -0.44 -7.64
C HIS A 147 16.85 1.10 -7.55
N ARG A 148 16.47 1.69 -6.41
CA ARG A 148 16.40 3.14 -6.18
C ARG A 148 15.54 3.90 -7.19
N ARG A 149 14.55 3.24 -7.81
CA ARG A 149 13.62 3.84 -8.77
C ARG A 149 12.45 4.53 -8.05
N PHE A 150 12.73 5.41 -7.09
CA PHE A 150 11.72 6.05 -6.22
C PHE A 150 10.71 6.91 -6.99
N GLN A 151 11.12 7.50 -8.12
CA GLN A 151 10.21 8.26 -8.98
C GLN A 151 9.05 7.41 -9.50
N ALA A 152 9.30 6.14 -9.86
CA ALA A 152 8.24 5.24 -10.32
C ALA A 152 7.24 4.93 -9.19
N ILE A 153 7.70 4.79 -7.94
CA ILE A 153 6.84 4.58 -6.77
C ILE A 153 6.00 5.83 -6.51
N ALA A 154 6.64 7.02 -6.52
CA ALA A 154 5.95 8.31 -6.35
C ALA A 154 4.86 8.51 -7.42
N SER A 155 5.20 8.30 -8.70
CA SER A 155 4.25 8.42 -9.81
C SER A 155 3.09 7.43 -9.68
N SER A 156 3.33 6.19 -9.22
CA SER A 156 2.27 5.21 -9.02
C SER A 156 1.26 5.62 -7.95
N SER A 157 1.73 6.28 -6.89
CA SER A 157 0.84 6.82 -5.85
C SER A 157 -0.08 7.90 -6.42
N VAL A 158 0.45 8.77 -7.27
CA VAL A 158 -0.33 9.80 -7.98
C VAL A 158 -1.30 9.16 -8.98
N VAL A 159 -0.85 8.19 -9.79
CA VAL A 159 -1.71 7.45 -10.74
C VAL A 159 -2.87 6.78 -10.01
N ARG A 160 -2.60 6.15 -8.86
CA ARG A 160 -3.63 5.53 -8.03
C ARG A 160 -4.64 6.55 -7.52
N ALA A 161 -4.17 7.66 -6.95
CA ALA A 161 -5.04 8.70 -6.39
C ALA A 161 -5.89 9.36 -7.47
N LEU A 162 -5.29 9.74 -8.61
CA LEU A 162 -6.00 10.29 -9.76
C LEU A 162 -6.98 9.28 -10.37
N GLY A 163 -6.56 8.03 -10.53
CA GLY A 163 -7.39 6.98 -11.11
C GLY A 163 -8.65 6.73 -10.27
N ILE A 164 -8.49 6.57 -8.94
CA ILE A 164 -9.63 6.39 -8.03
C ILE A 164 -10.52 7.63 -8.04
N ALA A 165 -9.94 8.82 -7.86
CA ALA A 165 -10.68 10.07 -7.79
C ALA A 165 -11.47 10.35 -9.08
N ALA A 166 -10.79 10.27 -10.24
CA ALA A 166 -11.42 10.52 -11.53
C ALA A 166 -12.57 9.52 -11.81
N LEU A 167 -12.31 8.23 -11.59
CA LEU A 167 -13.33 7.20 -11.82
C LEU A 167 -14.51 7.32 -10.87
N GLN A 168 -14.28 7.60 -9.57
CA GLN A 168 -15.37 7.83 -8.62
C GLN A 168 -16.19 9.06 -8.98
N LEU A 169 -15.55 10.18 -9.35
CA LEU A 169 -16.26 11.39 -9.77
C LEU A 169 -17.04 11.16 -11.06
N VAL A 170 -16.43 10.54 -12.07
CA VAL A 170 -17.10 10.25 -13.35
C VAL A 170 -18.28 9.31 -13.16
N CYS A 171 -18.09 8.21 -12.45
CA CYS A 171 -19.19 7.27 -12.17
C CYS A 171 -20.26 7.90 -11.27
N GLY A 172 -19.87 8.74 -10.31
CA GLY A 172 -20.79 9.49 -9.47
C GLY A 172 -21.69 10.44 -10.29
N PHE A 173 -21.10 11.15 -11.24
CA PHE A 173 -21.84 12.07 -12.13
C PHE A 173 -22.73 11.33 -13.14
N LEU A 174 -22.20 10.27 -13.80
CA LEU A 174 -22.91 9.61 -14.90
C LEU A 174 -23.95 8.60 -14.42
N ALA A 175 -23.67 7.89 -13.31
CA ALA A 175 -24.51 6.81 -12.78
C ALA A 175 -25.28 7.20 -11.50
N GLY A 176 -25.16 8.44 -11.04
CA GLY A 176 -25.80 8.91 -9.80
C GLY A 176 -25.17 8.35 -8.53
N GLY A 177 -23.92 7.88 -8.60
CA GLY A 177 -23.22 7.31 -7.46
C GLY A 177 -23.57 5.85 -7.19
N GLY A 178 -23.53 5.46 -5.91
CA GLY A 178 -23.85 4.13 -5.42
C GLY A 178 -22.64 3.24 -5.15
N LEU A 179 -22.90 2.19 -4.36
CA LEU A 179 -21.88 1.26 -3.87
C LEU A 179 -20.99 0.66 -4.98
N GLY A 180 -21.62 0.23 -6.07
CA GLY A 180 -20.92 -0.40 -7.20
C GLY A 180 -19.95 0.55 -7.88
N ALA A 181 -20.35 1.81 -8.06
CA ALA A 181 -19.50 2.85 -8.63
C ALA A 181 -18.28 3.14 -7.70
N ALA A 182 -18.54 3.26 -6.39
CA ALA A 182 -17.49 3.52 -5.41
C ALA A 182 -16.44 2.40 -5.35
N ILE A 183 -16.86 1.14 -5.23
CA ILE A 183 -15.96 -0.02 -5.15
C ILE A 183 -15.29 -0.29 -6.50
N GLY A 184 -16.06 -0.28 -7.60
CA GLY A 184 -15.54 -0.53 -8.94
C GLY A 184 -14.46 0.47 -9.35
N ALA A 185 -14.68 1.76 -9.09
CA ALA A 185 -13.69 2.81 -9.33
C ALA A 185 -12.42 2.63 -8.47
N THR A 186 -12.59 2.20 -7.21
CA THR A 186 -11.45 1.91 -6.33
C THR A 186 -10.61 0.76 -6.87
N ILE A 187 -11.23 -0.35 -7.24
CA ILE A 187 -10.54 -1.52 -7.83
C ILE A 187 -9.83 -1.13 -9.13
N ALA A 188 -10.52 -0.41 -10.01
CA ALA A 188 -9.94 0.01 -11.29
C ALA A 188 -8.74 0.95 -11.11
N GLY A 189 -8.84 1.93 -10.19
CA GLY A 189 -7.72 2.84 -9.88
C GLY A 189 -6.52 2.12 -9.25
N GLN A 190 -6.75 1.12 -8.38
CA GLN A 190 -5.70 0.23 -7.87
C GLN A 190 -5.07 -0.58 -9.00
N GLY A 191 -5.89 -1.13 -9.90
CA GLY A 191 -5.44 -1.87 -11.07
C GLY A 191 -4.54 -1.06 -12.00
N LEU A 192 -4.92 0.19 -12.30
CA LEU A 192 -4.10 1.12 -13.09
C LEU A 192 -2.72 1.37 -12.45
N ALA A 193 -2.69 1.60 -11.15
CA ALA A 193 -1.43 1.81 -10.43
C ALA A 193 -0.53 0.57 -10.47
N VAL A 194 -1.10 -0.62 -10.26
CA VAL A 194 -0.35 -1.89 -10.30
C VAL A 194 0.10 -2.22 -11.71
N ALA A 195 -0.71 -1.96 -12.72
CA ALA A 195 -0.31 -2.12 -14.12
C ALA A 195 0.90 -1.24 -14.44
N TYR A 196 0.86 0.04 -14.02
CA TYR A 196 1.99 0.95 -14.16
C TYR A 196 3.25 0.47 -13.43
N LEU A 197 3.12 0.08 -12.14
CA LEU A 197 4.25 -0.45 -11.35
C LEU A 197 4.81 -1.74 -11.96
N SER A 198 3.95 -2.65 -12.40
CA SER A 198 4.34 -3.92 -13.02
C SER A 198 5.09 -3.72 -14.33
N TRP A 199 4.70 -2.71 -15.10
CA TRP A 199 5.42 -2.32 -16.30
C TRP A 199 6.79 -1.75 -15.97
N ARG A 200 6.90 -0.93 -14.92
CA ARG A 200 8.17 -0.35 -14.45
C ARG A 200 9.11 -1.36 -13.78
N ALA A 201 8.55 -2.44 -13.23
CA ALA A 201 9.26 -3.52 -12.54
C ALA A 201 9.31 -4.82 -13.37
N ARG A 202 9.19 -4.74 -14.70
CA ARG A 202 9.15 -5.92 -15.58
C ARG A 202 10.39 -6.82 -15.46
N ASP A 203 11.54 -6.24 -15.21
CA ASP A 203 12.82 -6.90 -14.94
C ASP A 203 12.77 -7.85 -13.71
N ALA A 204 11.88 -7.62 -12.75
CA ALA A 204 11.64 -8.53 -11.62
C ALA A 204 11.09 -9.91 -12.03
N ARG A 205 10.44 -9.98 -13.20
CA ARG A 205 9.77 -11.20 -13.72
C ARG A 205 10.65 -12.03 -14.64
N GLU A 206 11.75 -11.47 -15.12
CA GLU A 206 12.69 -12.17 -15.98
C GLU A 206 13.33 -13.32 -15.21
N ARG A 207 13.18 -14.55 -15.73
CA ARG A 207 13.79 -15.75 -15.17
C ARG A 207 15.14 -15.97 -15.83
N GLN A 208 16.15 -16.18 -15.01
CA GLN A 208 17.46 -16.62 -15.47
C GLN A 208 17.73 -18.02 -14.92
N ASP A 209 18.48 -18.83 -15.66
CA ASP A 209 18.80 -20.21 -15.26
C ASP A 209 19.64 -20.28 -13.99
N THR A 210 20.34 -19.19 -13.66
CA THR A 210 21.13 -19.02 -12.44
C THR A 210 20.32 -18.66 -11.21
N ASP A 211 18.99 -18.42 -11.36
CA ASP A 211 18.15 -18.03 -10.23
C ASP A 211 17.91 -19.21 -9.27
N PRO A 212 18.10 -19.02 -7.96
CA PRO A 212 17.84 -20.08 -6.97
C PRO A 212 16.38 -20.50 -6.98
N THR A 213 16.13 -21.75 -6.57
CA THR A 213 14.78 -22.29 -6.50
C THR A 213 13.94 -21.54 -5.45
N LEU A 214 12.63 -21.45 -5.67
CA LEU A 214 11.73 -20.80 -4.70
C LEU A 214 11.77 -21.44 -3.32
N ARG A 215 12.01 -22.77 -3.25
CA ARG A 215 12.10 -23.51 -1.99
C ARG A 215 13.36 -23.13 -1.21
N GLU A 216 14.48 -22.98 -1.88
CA GLU A 216 15.74 -22.54 -1.26
C GLU A 216 15.60 -21.14 -0.66
N VAL A 217 15.04 -20.22 -1.45
CA VAL A 217 14.83 -18.84 -1.01
C VAL A 217 13.82 -18.78 0.14
N ALA A 218 12.73 -19.53 0.07
CA ALA A 218 11.74 -19.62 1.14
C ALA A 218 12.36 -20.15 2.45
N SER A 219 13.21 -21.19 2.35
CA SER A 219 13.91 -21.76 3.50
C SER A 219 14.90 -20.77 4.11
N ARG A 220 15.68 -20.09 3.28
CA ARG A 220 16.70 -19.11 3.70
C ARG A 220 16.09 -17.92 4.43
N TYR A 221 14.95 -17.42 3.95
CA TYR A 221 14.29 -16.22 4.50
C TYR A 221 13.06 -16.54 5.39
N ARG A 222 12.84 -17.82 5.76
CA ARG A 222 11.69 -18.27 6.59
C ARG A 222 11.53 -17.52 7.91
N LYS A 223 12.63 -17.11 8.53
CA LYS A 223 12.59 -16.37 9.81
C LYS A 223 11.86 -15.03 9.66
N MET A 224 12.01 -14.36 8.51
CA MET A 224 11.29 -13.12 8.22
C MET A 224 9.77 -13.34 8.12
N ALA A 225 9.34 -14.42 7.50
CA ALA A 225 7.93 -14.80 7.45
C ALA A 225 7.40 -15.15 8.84
N LEU A 226 8.09 -16.02 9.59
CA LEU A 226 7.64 -16.51 10.90
C LEU A 226 7.52 -15.41 11.96
N VAL A 227 8.45 -14.46 11.98
CA VAL A 227 8.44 -13.34 12.94
C VAL A 227 7.66 -12.14 12.41
N GLY A 228 7.78 -11.86 11.12
CA GLY A 228 7.19 -10.68 10.50
C GLY A 228 5.68 -10.78 10.31
N VAL A 229 5.14 -11.95 9.95
CA VAL A 229 3.70 -12.11 9.70
C VAL A 229 2.86 -11.86 10.95
N PRO A 230 3.15 -12.43 12.14
CA PRO A 230 2.38 -12.13 13.35
C PRO A 230 2.36 -10.64 13.67
N ASN A 231 3.50 -9.96 13.56
CA ASN A 231 3.59 -8.53 13.82
C ASN A 231 2.70 -7.71 12.87
N VAL A 232 2.71 -8.05 11.57
CA VAL A 232 1.84 -7.38 10.59
C VAL A 232 0.37 -7.66 10.84
N VAL A 233 0.02 -8.89 11.23
CA VAL A 233 -1.37 -9.23 11.57
C VAL A 233 -1.84 -8.36 12.73
N VAL A 234 -1.05 -8.21 13.79
CA VAL A 234 -1.40 -7.34 14.92
C VAL A 234 -1.56 -5.89 14.48
N ASP A 235 -0.63 -5.36 13.68
CA ASP A 235 -0.70 -3.97 13.20
C ASP A 235 -1.89 -3.74 12.24
N ALA A 236 -2.16 -4.68 11.34
CA ALA A 236 -3.29 -4.64 10.43
C ALA A 236 -4.63 -4.76 11.18
N LEU A 237 -4.71 -5.64 12.19
CA LEU A 237 -5.89 -5.72 13.06
C LEU A 237 -6.10 -4.40 13.81
N ARG A 238 -5.05 -3.83 14.40
CA ARG A 238 -5.12 -2.53 15.08
C ARG A 238 -5.66 -1.43 14.16
N THR A 239 -5.20 -1.37 12.93
CA THR A 239 -5.60 -0.36 11.95
C THR A 239 -7.02 -0.58 11.45
N SER A 240 -7.44 -1.84 11.26
CA SER A 240 -8.76 -2.19 10.75
C SER A 240 -9.82 -2.32 11.83
N ALA A 241 -9.45 -2.48 13.11
CA ALA A 241 -10.38 -2.69 14.21
C ALA A 241 -11.34 -1.51 14.41
N ILE A 242 -10.81 -0.28 14.38
CA ILE A 242 -11.63 0.93 14.59
C ILE A 242 -12.72 1.06 13.50
N PRO A 243 -12.39 1.03 12.19
CA PRO A 243 -13.42 1.03 11.15
C PRO A 243 -14.43 -0.10 11.28
N MET A 244 -13.97 -1.32 11.60
CA MET A 244 -14.87 -2.48 11.74
C MET A 244 -15.80 -2.36 12.95
N LEU A 245 -15.33 -1.84 14.08
CA LEU A 245 -16.16 -1.59 15.26
C LEU A 245 -17.22 -0.53 14.97
N ILE A 246 -16.86 0.57 14.31
CA ILE A 246 -17.82 1.61 13.91
C ILE A 246 -18.87 1.02 12.97
N ALA A 247 -18.45 0.21 11.98
CA ALA A 247 -19.35 -0.45 11.04
C ALA A 247 -20.36 -1.40 11.73
N ALA A 248 -19.94 -2.04 12.82
CA ALA A 248 -20.82 -2.93 13.59
C ALA A 248 -21.99 -2.18 14.26
N TYR A 249 -21.79 -0.90 14.59
CA TYR A 249 -22.83 -0.03 15.14
C TYR A 249 -23.64 0.66 14.04
N SER A 250 -22.97 1.33 13.11
CA SER A 250 -23.61 2.11 12.05
C SER A 250 -22.69 2.26 10.84
N VAL A 251 -23.17 1.79 9.70
CA VAL A 251 -22.44 1.91 8.43
C VAL A 251 -22.32 3.38 7.99
N ALA A 252 -23.38 4.17 8.18
CA ALA A 252 -23.35 5.61 7.86
C ALA A 252 -22.34 6.36 8.71
N SER A 253 -22.23 6.03 10.02
CA SER A 253 -21.20 6.61 10.89
C SER A 253 -19.79 6.23 10.45
N LEU A 254 -19.56 5.04 9.90
CA LEU A 254 -18.28 4.68 9.30
C LEU A 254 -17.98 5.54 8.07
N GLY A 255 -18.96 5.84 7.23
CA GLY A 255 -18.81 6.76 6.11
C GLY A 255 -18.32 8.13 6.55
N GLN A 256 -19.00 8.73 7.53
CA GLN A 256 -18.62 10.01 8.11
C GLN A 256 -17.23 9.95 8.79
N PHE A 257 -16.92 8.87 9.51
CA PHE A 257 -15.60 8.66 10.10
C PHE A 257 -14.50 8.62 9.03
N ASN A 258 -14.71 7.92 7.92
CA ASN A 258 -13.72 7.84 6.85
C ASN A 258 -13.48 9.21 6.20
N LEU A 259 -14.53 10.02 6.02
CA LEU A 259 -14.40 11.40 5.55
C LEU A 259 -13.58 12.26 6.51
N ALA A 260 -13.92 12.23 7.81
CA ALA A 260 -13.22 12.96 8.85
C ALA A 260 -11.75 12.50 8.98
N TRP A 261 -11.51 11.18 8.92
CA TRP A 261 -10.18 10.60 8.99
C TRP A 261 -9.28 11.06 7.83
N LEU A 262 -9.81 11.07 6.61
CA LEU A 262 -9.07 11.54 5.43
C LEU A 262 -8.78 13.05 5.53
N ALA A 263 -9.75 13.83 6.00
CA ALA A 263 -9.56 15.27 6.24
C ALA A 263 -8.47 15.55 7.28
N LEU A 264 -8.40 14.73 8.34
CA LEU A 264 -7.39 14.86 9.37
C LEU A 264 -6.00 14.39 8.91
N GLN A 265 -5.94 13.36 8.06
CA GLN A 265 -4.66 12.85 7.54
C GLN A 265 -3.95 13.85 6.61
N ALA A 266 -4.69 14.67 5.86
CA ALA A 266 -4.10 15.62 4.93
C ALA A 266 -3.15 16.63 5.61
N PRO A 267 -3.56 17.39 6.66
CA PRO A 267 -2.66 18.30 7.37
C PRO A 267 -1.52 17.56 8.08
N VAL A 268 -1.77 16.37 8.67
CA VAL A 268 -0.73 15.56 9.31
C VAL A 268 0.35 15.17 8.31
N ALA A 269 -0.04 14.74 7.13
CA ALA A 269 0.89 14.38 6.06
C ALA A 269 1.70 15.58 5.55
N LEU A 270 1.07 16.75 5.43
CA LEU A 270 1.76 17.99 5.06
C LEU A 270 2.81 18.38 6.11
N ILE A 271 2.47 18.33 7.40
CA ILE A 271 3.38 18.64 8.50
C ILE A 271 4.52 17.60 8.53
N ALA A 272 4.20 16.31 8.47
CA ALA A 272 5.20 15.24 8.45
C ALA A 272 6.13 15.34 7.23
N GLY A 273 5.59 15.70 6.07
CA GLY A 273 6.37 15.96 4.85
C GLY A 273 7.31 17.16 5.00
N ALA A 274 6.81 18.28 5.53
CA ALA A 274 7.61 19.47 5.78
C ALA A 274 8.74 19.20 6.80
N LEU A 275 8.42 18.52 7.91
CA LEU A 275 9.42 18.11 8.90
C LEU A 275 10.48 17.20 8.28
N SER A 276 10.06 16.20 7.48
CA SER A 276 10.99 15.29 6.81
C SER A 276 11.93 16.04 5.87
N GLN A 277 11.44 17.06 5.14
CA GLN A 277 12.27 17.86 4.23
C GLN A 277 13.34 18.68 4.97
N VAL A 278 13.05 19.14 6.18
CA VAL A 278 13.98 19.95 6.99
C VAL A 278 14.98 19.06 7.76
N TYR A 279 14.50 17.95 8.32
CA TYR A 279 15.32 17.13 9.23
C TYR A 279 16.11 16.01 8.54
N LEU A 280 15.61 15.43 7.45
CA LEU A 280 16.36 14.40 6.72
C LEU A 280 17.74 14.87 6.25
N PRO A 281 17.92 16.08 5.67
CA PRO A 281 19.23 16.61 5.34
C PRO A 281 20.15 16.72 6.55
N ARG A 282 19.62 17.25 7.67
CA ARG A 282 20.40 17.44 8.91
C ARG A 282 20.84 16.11 9.52
N LEU A 283 19.98 15.08 9.49
CA LEU A 283 20.33 13.74 9.95
C LEU A 283 21.39 13.07 9.08
N SER A 284 21.35 13.29 7.76
CA SER A 284 22.37 12.74 6.86
C SER A 284 23.75 13.38 7.03
N ASP A 285 23.82 14.61 7.52
CA ASP A 285 25.07 15.35 7.75
C ASP A 285 25.63 15.14 9.16
N THR A 286 24.87 14.48 10.05
CA THR A 286 25.26 14.22 11.45
C THR A 286 26.25 13.03 11.51
N PRO A 287 27.40 13.17 12.20
CA PRO A 287 28.36 12.08 12.36
C PRO A 287 27.77 10.90 13.15
N PRO A 288 28.28 9.66 12.91
CA PRO A 288 27.88 8.48 13.69
C PRO A 288 28.15 8.69 15.18
N GLY A 289 27.11 8.55 16.01
CA GLY A 289 27.18 8.77 17.47
C GLY A 289 26.36 9.97 17.97
N GLU A 290 26.11 10.98 17.16
CA GLU A 290 25.27 12.13 17.52
C GLU A 290 23.82 12.01 17.04
N MET A 291 23.50 11.02 16.21
CA MET A 291 22.16 10.78 15.68
C MET A 291 21.09 10.66 16.77
N THR A 292 21.42 9.99 17.88
CA THR A 292 20.50 9.81 19.02
C THR A 292 20.16 11.16 19.67
N ARG A 293 21.14 12.06 19.80
CA ARG A 293 20.93 13.38 20.38
C ARG A 293 20.07 14.28 19.50
N VAL A 294 20.27 14.20 18.18
CA VAL A 294 19.44 14.93 17.21
C VAL A 294 18.02 14.36 17.19
N ALA A 295 17.84 13.03 17.19
CA ALA A 295 16.55 12.37 17.24
C ALA A 295 15.76 12.70 18.52
N LEU A 296 16.43 12.75 19.69
CA LEU A 296 15.82 13.13 20.96
C LEU A 296 15.40 14.60 21.00
N ARG A 297 16.16 15.51 20.37
CA ARG A 297 15.76 16.92 20.25
C ARG A 297 14.55 17.12 19.35
N VAL A 298 14.37 16.28 18.34
CA VAL A 298 13.23 16.34 17.43
C VAL A 298 12.00 15.67 18.03
N GLY A 299 12.19 14.59 18.80
CA GLY A 299 11.11 13.88 19.49
C GLY A 299 10.71 14.45 20.84
N GLY A 300 11.45 15.42 21.36
CA GLY A 300 11.20 16.09 22.64
C GLY A 300 10.42 17.42 22.51
N ILE A 301 9.85 17.66 21.32
CA ILE A 301 8.82 18.67 21.09
C ILE A 301 7.47 17.97 21.19
#